data_2c77940b11d458bdec9b6dbd1d4f1aaf
#
_entry.id   2c77940b11d458bdec9b6dbd1d4f1aaf
#
_cell.length_a   1.000
_cell.length_b   1.000
_cell.length_c   1.000
_cell.angle_alpha   90.00
_cell.angle_beta   90.00
_cell.angle_gamma   90.00
#
_symmetry.space_group_name_H-M   'P 1'
#
loop_
_entity.id
_entity.type
_entity.pdbx_description
1 polymer ?
#
loop_
_entity_poly.entity_id
_entity_poly.type
_entity_poly.pdbx_seq_one_letter_code
_entity_poly.pdbx_strand_id
1 'polypeptide(L)'
;METNFSFLESKKEYELFAGACIDAECILESSPVMSAVASRKALELGVKWVYSIDSALKPIGYREGLQSLLHNNGFPSLMDYTLWKRLQYIVRNGNQSVHTSKGLSKDDAILSLNILFDFVEWID
;
A
#
# COMPACT_ATOMS: atom_id res chain seq x y z
N MET A 1 -17.52 -7.98 8.71
CA MET A 1 -16.28 -8.25 9.46
C MET A 1 -15.49 -6.97 9.62
N GLU A 2 -15.17 -6.62 10.84
CA GLU A 2 -14.35 -5.45 11.10
C GLU A 2 -12.88 -5.77 10.95
N THR A 3 -12.13 -4.84 10.36
CA THR A 3 -10.68 -4.93 10.22
C THR A 3 -10.05 -3.65 10.75
N ASN A 4 -8.73 -3.63 10.87
CA ASN A 4 -8.01 -2.42 11.26
C ASN A 4 -8.19 -1.28 10.26
N PHE A 5 -8.62 -1.60 9.03
CA PHE A 5 -8.84 -0.63 7.97
C PHE A 5 -10.30 -0.18 7.85
N SER A 6 -11.19 -0.71 8.68
CA SER A 6 -12.62 -0.40 8.56
C SER A 6 -12.94 1.08 8.74
N PHE A 7 -12.08 1.83 9.44
CA PHE A 7 -12.26 3.27 9.61
C PHE A 7 -12.24 4.03 8.27
N LEU A 8 -11.63 3.46 7.25
CA LEU A 8 -11.57 4.10 5.92
C LEU A 8 -12.93 4.13 5.23
N GLU A 9 -13.82 3.20 5.60
CA GLU A 9 -15.14 3.11 4.98
C GLU A 9 -16.03 4.30 5.29
N SER A 10 -15.74 5.03 6.37
CA SER A 10 -16.54 6.20 6.75
C SER A 10 -16.33 7.39 5.82
N LYS A 11 -15.30 7.37 4.98
CA LYS A 11 -14.99 8.47 4.07
C LYS A 11 -15.06 7.99 2.63
N LYS A 12 -16.01 8.54 1.90
CA LYS A 12 -16.22 8.18 0.49
C LYS A 12 -15.00 8.44 -0.38
N GLU A 13 -14.22 9.46 -0.03
CA GLU A 13 -13.02 9.83 -0.77
C GLU A 13 -11.95 8.73 -0.78
N TYR A 14 -11.99 7.80 0.17
CA TYR A 14 -11.04 6.69 0.26
C TYR A 14 -11.52 5.43 -0.46
N GLU A 15 -12.65 5.50 -1.14
CA GLU A 15 -13.29 4.34 -1.78
C GLU A 15 -12.34 3.59 -2.72
N LEU A 16 -11.44 4.31 -3.39
CA LEU A 16 -10.52 3.70 -4.36
C LEU A 16 -9.57 2.67 -3.73
N PHE A 17 -9.14 2.90 -2.49
CA PHE A 17 -8.15 2.01 -1.88
C PHE A 17 -8.64 1.35 -0.58
N ALA A 18 -9.72 1.81 0.01
CA ALA A 18 -10.23 1.25 1.27
C ALA A 18 -10.55 -0.23 1.15
N GLY A 19 -11.27 -0.61 0.10
CA GLY A 19 -11.63 -2.01 -0.14
C GLY A 19 -10.40 -2.89 -0.31
N ALA A 20 -9.38 -2.40 -1.02
CA ALA A 20 -8.15 -3.16 -1.22
C ALA A 20 -7.41 -3.39 0.10
N CYS A 21 -7.39 -2.41 1.00
CA CYS A 21 -6.79 -2.55 2.32
C CYS A 21 -7.52 -3.61 3.15
N ILE A 22 -8.84 -3.54 3.17
CA ILE A 22 -9.67 -4.49 3.92
C ILE A 22 -9.48 -5.91 3.38
N ASP A 23 -9.48 -6.07 2.06
CA ASP A 23 -9.29 -7.36 1.43
C ASP A 23 -7.91 -7.95 1.77
N ALA A 24 -6.88 -7.12 1.80
CA ALA A 24 -5.53 -7.57 2.13
C ALA A 24 -5.48 -8.17 3.54
N GLU A 25 -6.16 -7.53 4.50
CA GLU A 25 -6.19 -8.05 5.87
C GLU A 25 -7.06 -9.31 5.96
N CYS A 26 -8.21 -9.32 5.30
CA CYS A 26 -9.14 -10.45 5.37
C CYS A 26 -8.55 -11.75 4.81
N ILE A 27 -7.67 -11.68 3.82
CA ILE A 27 -7.11 -12.88 3.20
C ILE A 27 -5.86 -13.40 3.90
N LEU A 28 -5.36 -12.69 4.92
CA LEU A 28 -4.09 -13.03 5.58
C LEU A 28 -4.05 -14.48 6.08
N GLU A 29 -5.10 -14.92 6.77
CA GLU A 29 -5.14 -16.27 7.35
C GLU A 29 -5.19 -17.35 6.29
N SER A 30 -5.89 -17.11 5.19
CA SER A 30 -6.01 -18.05 4.10
C SER A 30 -4.76 -18.12 3.24
N SER A 31 -4.13 -16.97 3.00
CA SER A 31 -2.96 -16.89 2.12
C SER A 31 -2.12 -15.67 2.43
N PRO A 32 -1.04 -15.84 3.19
CA PRO A 32 -0.10 -14.73 3.41
C PRO A 32 0.46 -14.16 2.10
N VAL A 33 0.70 -15.02 1.11
CA VAL A 33 1.19 -14.59 -0.20
C VAL A 33 0.20 -13.64 -0.85
N MET A 34 -1.07 -14.01 -0.89
CA MET A 34 -2.10 -13.15 -1.50
C MET A 34 -2.31 -11.87 -0.69
N SER A 35 -2.14 -11.94 0.63
CA SER A 35 -2.21 -10.74 1.48
C SER A 35 -1.09 -9.76 1.12
N ALA A 36 0.13 -10.24 0.92
CA ALA A 36 1.25 -9.39 0.53
C ALA A 36 1.03 -8.75 -0.84
N VAL A 37 0.52 -9.52 -1.80
CA VAL A 37 0.19 -9.00 -3.14
C VAL A 37 -0.90 -7.95 -3.04
N ALA A 38 -1.94 -8.20 -2.27
CA ALA A 38 -3.05 -7.27 -2.08
C ALA A 38 -2.59 -6.00 -1.35
N SER A 39 -1.67 -6.13 -0.38
CA SER A 39 -1.10 -4.97 0.32
C SER A 39 -0.34 -4.06 -0.65
N ARG A 40 0.43 -4.64 -1.57
CA ARG A 40 1.12 -3.87 -2.59
C ARG A 40 0.13 -3.15 -3.50
N LYS A 41 -0.93 -3.82 -3.90
CA LYS A 41 -1.97 -3.20 -4.73
C LYS A 41 -2.66 -2.06 -3.99
N ALA A 42 -2.97 -2.26 -2.71
CA ALA A 42 -3.58 -1.22 -1.89
C ALA A 42 -2.67 -0.01 -1.76
N LEU A 43 -1.37 -0.22 -1.58
CA LEU A 43 -0.40 0.86 -1.54
C LEU A 43 -0.39 1.64 -2.85
N GLU A 44 -0.38 0.93 -3.98
CA GLU A 44 -0.40 1.58 -5.29
C GLU A 44 -1.63 2.47 -5.46
N LEU A 45 -2.80 1.97 -5.09
CA LEU A 45 -4.04 2.75 -5.19
C LEU A 45 -4.01 3.96 -4.26
N GLY A 46 -3.49 3.79 -3.03
CA GLY A 46 -3.37 4.89 -2.08
C GLY A 46 -2.40 5.96 -2.55
N VAL A 47 -1.26 5.56 -3.11
CA VAL A 47 -0.27 6.49 -3.66
C VAL A 47 -0.88 7.28 -4.82
N LYS A 48 -1.60 6.61 -5.71
CA LYS A 48 -2.27 7.28 -6.83
C LYS A 48 -3.32 8.27 -6.33
N TRP A 49 -4.02 7.93 -5.24
CA TRP A 49 -4.97 8.85 -4.63
C TRP A 49 -4.27 10.12 -4.13
N VAL A 50 -3.12 9.97 -3.46
CA VAL A 50 -2.33 11.12 -2.99
C VAL A 50 -1.92 12.01 -4.16
N TYR A 51 -1.46 11.41 -5.27
CA TYR A 51 -1.11 12.16 -6.47
C TYR A 51 -2.29 12.95 -7.03
N SER A 52 -3.51 12.41 -6.88
CA SER A 52 -4.69 13.05 -7.44
C SER A 52 -5.11 14.31 -6.66
N ILE A 53 -4.73 14.40 -5.38
CA ILE A 53 -5.16 15.52 -4.53
C ILE A 53 -4.05 16.51 -4.20
N ASP A 54 -2.79 16.13 -4.34
CA ASP A 54 -1.66 16.98 -3.95
C ASP A 54 -1.09 17.70 -5.16
N SER A 55 -1.34 19.01 -5.25
CA SER A 55 -0.90 19.82 -6.39
C SER A 55 0.61 20.03 -6.43
N ALA A 56 1.32 19.73 -5.33
CA ALA A 56 2.77 19.83 -5.31
C ALA A 56 3.45 18.69 -6.07
N LEU A 57 2.71 17.59 -6.31
CA LEU A 57 3.24 16.46 -7.06
C LEU A 57 3.03 16.65 -8.56
N LYS A 58 3.96 16.13 -9.34
CA LYS A 58 3.80 16.14 -10.79
C LYS A 58 2.68 15.18 -11.19
N PRO A 59 1.94 15.47 -12.27
CA PRO A 59 0.93 14.55 -12.76
C PRO A 59 1.51 13.18 -13.07
N ILE A 60 0.70 12.13 -12.86
CA ILE A 60 1.12 10.76 -13.13
C ILE A 60 1.30 10.58 -14.63
N GLY A 61 2.46 10.06 -15.04
CA GLY A 61 2.71 9.69 -16.42
C GLY A 61 1.91 8.44 -16.79
N TYR A 62 1.64 8.28 -18.08
CA TYR A 62 0.76 7.21 -18.58
C TYR A 62 1.18 5.80 -18.14
N ARG A 63 2.47 5.55 -17.99
CA ARG A 63 2.99 4.22 -17.65
C ARG A 63 3.80 4.18 -16.36
N GLU A 64 3.63 5.14 -15.47
CA GLU A 64 4.37 5.13 -14.23
C GLU A 64 3.90 3.99 -13.32
N GLY A 65 4.84 3.14 -12.91
CA GLY A 65 4.59 2.10 -11.93
C GLY A 65 4.78 2.60 -10.51
N LEU A 66 4.47 1.74 -9.55
CA LEU A 66 4.54 2.09 -8.14
C LEU A 66 5.92 2.58 -7.70
N GLN A 67 6.99 1.91 -8.14
CA GLN A 67 8.35 2.34 -7.77
C GLN A 67 8.65 3.75 -8.27
N SER A 68 8.28 4.07 -9.50
CA SER A 68 8.46 5.40 -10.03
C SER A 68 7.70 6.44 -9.22
N LEU A 69 6.44 6.14 -8.88
CA LEU A 69 5.61 7.05 -8.09
C LEU A 69 6.17 7.30 -6.69
N LEU A 70 6.76 6.27 -6.07
CA LEU A 70 7.32 6.39 -4.73
C LEU A 70 8.64 7.17 -4.69
N HIS A 71 9.44 7.08 -5.74
CA HIS A 71 10.80 7.66 -5.73
C HIS A 71 10.91 9.01 -6.43
N ASN A 72 9.95 9.37 -7.26
CA ASN A 72 10.04 10.56 -8.11
C ASN A 72 8.93 11.56 -7.80
N ASN A 73 8.90 12.62 -8.58
CA ASN A 73 7.79 13.57 -8.62
C ASN A 73 7.55 14.36 -7.31
N GLY A 74 8.51 14.32 -6.39
CA GLY A 74 8.38 15.03 -5.11
C GLY A 74 7.74 14.21 -4.00
N PHE A 75 7.30 12.98 -4.28
CA PHE A 75 6.61 12.15 -3.31
C PHE A 75 7.42 11.90 -2.02
N PRO A 76 8.74 11.58 -2.09
CA PRO A 76 9.49 11.30 -0.86
C PRO A 76 9.49 12.44 0.16
N SER A 77 9.33 13.68 -0.28
CA SER A 77 9.35 14.83 0.61
C SER A 77 8.05 15.06 1.36
N LEU A 78 6.99 14.31 1.04
CA LEU A 78 5.68 14.51 1.65
C LEU A 78 5.55 13.87 3.03
N MET A 79 6.38 12.87 3.33
CA MET A 79 6.25 12.11 4.56
C MET A 79 7.58 11.94 5.26
N ASP A 80 7.52 11.47 6.50
CA ASP A 80 8.70 11.13 7.27
C ASP A 80 9.54 10.08 6.52
N TYR A 81 10.86 10.29 6.51
CA TYR A 81 11.78 9.39 5.82
C TYR A 81 11.67 7.95 6.30
N THR A 82 11.45 7.75 7.59
CA THR A 82 11.32 6.40 8.16
C THR A 82 10.11 5.68 7.58
N LEU A 83 8.97 6.35 7.51
CA LEU A 83 7.78 5.76 6.89
C LEU A 83 8.01 5.50 5.41
N TRP A 84 8.54 6.48 4.68
CA TRP A 84 8.81 6.34 3.26
C TRP A 84 9.69 5.12 2.97
N LYS A 85 10.75 4.95 3.78
CA LYS A 85 11.67 3.84 3.62
C LYS A 85 10.97 2.49 3.89
N ARG A 86 10.08 2.44 4.88
CA ARG A 86 9.35 1.23 5.21
C ARG A 86 8.38 0.79 4.11
N LEU A 87 7.86 1.73 3.33
CA LEU A 87 6.98 1.38 2.21
C LEU A 87 7.65 0.43 1.21
N GLN A 88 8.98 0.45 1.14
CA GLN A 88 9.72 -0.42 0.25
C GLN A 88 9.54 -1.90 0.59
N TYR A 89 9.28 -2.22 1.86
CA TYR A 89 9.02 -3.60 2.27
C TYR A 89 7.72 -4.13 1.67
N ILE A 90 6.70 -3.29 1.58
CA ILE A 90 5.43 -3.69 0.95
C ILE A 90 5.67 -4.04 -0.52
N VAL A 91 6.43 -3.20 -1.22
CA VAL A 91 6.72 -3.43 -2.64
C VAL A 91 7.52 -4.73 -2.81
N ARG A 92 8.57 -4.89 -2.01
CA ARG A 92 9.42 -6.08 -2.10
C ARG A 92 8.68 -7.36 -1.78
N ASN A 93 7.90 -7.37 -0.69
CA ASN A 93 7.15 -8.55 -0.29
C ASN A 93 6.10 -8.92 -1.33
N GLY A 94 5.39 -7.94 -1.88
CA GLY A 94 4.42 -8.19 -2.94
C GLY A 94 5.07 -8.73 -4.21
N ASN A 95 6.21 -8.17 -4.59
CA ASN A 95 6.94 -8.63 -5.78
C ASN A 95 7.51 -10.03 -5.61
N GLN A 96 8.08 -10.34 -4.43
CA GLN A 96 8.58 -11.68 -4.15
C GLN A 96 7.49 -12.73 -4.25
N SER A 97 6.30 -12.40 -3.76
CA SER A 97 5.17 -13.32 -3.78
C SER A 97 4.78 -13.74 -5.19
N VAL A 98 5.01 -12.86 -6.16
CA VAL A 98 4.68 -13.13 -7.56
C VAL A 98 5.79 -13.90 -8.26
N HIS A 99 7.06 -13.67 -7.89
CA HIS A 99 8.21 -14.13 -8.65
C HIS A 99 8.96 -15.31 -8.06
N THR A 100 8.64 -15.76 -6.86
CA THR A 100 9.34 -16.88 -6.25
C THR A 100 8.40 -18.03 -5.91
N SER A 101 8.93 -19.26 -5.98
CA SER A 101 8.20 -20.45 -5.58
C SER A 101 8.22 -20.67 -4.07
N LYS A 102 9.09 -19.97 -3.36
CA LYS A 102 9.11 -20.03 -1.90
C LYS A 102 7.99 -19.19 -1.35
N GLY A 103 7.17 -19.78 -0.49
CA GLY A 103 6.09 -19.05 0.15
C GLY A 103 6.61 -17.92 1.02
N LEU A 104 5.93 -16.80 0.97
CA LEU A 104 6.17 -15.69 1.87
C LEU A 104 5.68 -16.10 3.26
N SER A 105 6.42 -15.77 4.32
CA SER A 105 5.99 -16.10 5.66
C SER A 105 4.81 -15.23 6.09
N LYS A 106 4.02 -15.75 7.03
CA LYS A 106 2.92 -14.97 7.60
C LYS A 106 3.43 -13.70 8.26
N ASP A 107 4.60 -13.77 8.90
CA ASP A 107 5.21 -12.60 9.54
C ASP A 107 5.54 -11.50 8.53
N ASP A 108 6.01 -11.88 7.35
CA ASP A 108 6.28 -10.90 6.28
C ASP A 108 4.99 -10.23 5.80
N ALA A 109 3.92 -11.00 5.68
CA ALA A 109 2.62 -10.46 5.29
C ALA A 109 2.06 -9.53 6.37
N ILE A 110 2.21 -9.89 7.64
CA ILE A 110 1.80 -9.05 8.76
C ILE A 110 2.58 -7.74 8.75
N LEU A 111 3.89 -7.81 8.51
CA LEU A 111 4.71 -6.60 8.41
C LEU A 111 4.20 -5.67 7.32
N SER A 112 3.87 -6.21 6.15
CA SER A 112 3.32 -5.41 5.06
C SER A 112 2.01 -4.74 5.47
N LEU A 113 1.12 -5.48 6.14
CA LEU A 113 -0.16 -4.92 6.61
C LEU A 113 0.06 -3.82 7.65
N ASN A 114 1.00 -4.00 8.58
CA ASN A 114 1.29 -2.99 9.59
C ASN A 114 1.82 -1.71 8.97
N ILE A 115 2.70 -1.83 7.98
CA ILE A 115 3.25 -0.67 7.27
C ILE A 115 2.14 0.01 6.45
N LEU A 116 1.30 -0.78 5.81
CA LEU A 116 0.16 -0.24 5.05
C LEU A 116 -0.77 0.53 5.97
N PHE A 117 -1.04 0.02 7.17
CA PHE A 117 -1.85 0.71 8.17
C PHE A 117 -1.23 2.08 8.52
N ASP A 118 0.08 2.12 8.76
CA ASP A 118 0.77 3.37 9.07
C ASP A 118 0.66 4.36 7.90
N PHE A 119 0.75 3.87 6.68
CA PHE A 119 0.61 4.69 5.49
C PHE A 119 -0.79 5.31 5.39
N VAL A 120 -1.85 4.50 5.59
CA VAL A 120 -3.21 5.02 5.48
C VAL A 120 -3.57 5.94 6.66
N GLU A 121 -2.97 5.72 7.84
CA GLU A 121 -3.09 6.67 8.94
C GLU A 121 -2.46 8.01 8.57
N TRP A 122 -1.32 7.98 7.88
CA TRP A 122 -0.68 9.20 7.41
C TRP A 122 -1.57 9.95 6.43
N ILE A 123 -2.27 9.21 5.54
CA ILE A 123 -3.21 9.83 4.61
C ILE A 123 -4.37 10.49 5.36
N ASP A 124 -4.88 9.81 6.37
CA ASP A 124 -6.03 10.28 7.15
C ASP A 124 -5.63 11.36 8.19
#